data_babd360c5958cdf4f8ba493af3225066
#
_entry.id   babd360c5958cdf4f8ba493af3225066
#
_cell.length_a   1.000
_cell.length_b   1.000
_cell.length_c   1.000
_cell.angle_alpha   90.00
_cell.angle_beta   90.00
_cell.angle_gamma   90.00
#
_symmetry.space_group_name_H-M   'P 1'
#
loop_
_entity.id
_entity.type
_entity.pdbx_description
1 polymer ?
#
loop_
_entity_poly.entity_id
_entity_poly.type
_entity_poly.pdbx_seq_one_letter_code
_entity_poly.pdbx_strand_id
1 'polypeptide(L)'
;PTPENIDIMRAMLSMGMKADISTLARLKTVLDTLGEWGEKEAHYAAALKNNALPISPGALELIMKGAGDLHNLFGDLTARLESLLRQNPPQRLAESVQQALSVLRSLVLDWNAAPEKLAEQIRQMAAVLGRSLEKDLAEMLQGKTSQTTPGLLVLARLRQNLVNIGDQTSVRELDQLLDGLRYIHLLNAENGDPAAGQWARMEIPLRLAHPQAGGYIDYTDARLKIAYHHEEDSERKIDPRFTQLVIQVDLTETETIEVALSIVGRQVGAQVTAVTPEVVALATEEIPALKNGLENLGFELQTSRCQAGKGSHAFNVVPQRLKRDVLKEVNLEA
;
A
#
# COMPACT_ATOMS: atom_id res chain seq x y z
N PRO A 1 -14.86 13.58 -32.25
CA PRO A 1 -14.47 12.79 -31.08
C PRO A 1 -14.89 11.34 -31.31
N THR A 2 -13.94 10.40 -31.20
CA THR A 2 -14.25 8.98 -31.22
C THR A 2 -14.86 8.56 -29.89
N PRO A 3 -15.64 7.47 -29.80
CA PRO A 3 -16.16 6.97 -28.53
C PRO A 3 -15.06 6.81 -27.45
N GLU A 4 -13.93 6.27 -27.83
CA GLU A 4 -12.75 6.06 -27.00
C GLU A 4 -12.22 7.38 -26.37
N ASN A 5 -12.12 8.45 -27.17
CA ASN A 5 -11.71 9.75 -26.67
C ASN A 5 -12.73 10.33 -25.67
N ILE A 6 -14.02 10.00 -25.85
CA ILE A 6 -15.07 10.40 -24.92
C ILE A 6 -14.88 9.70 -23.57
N ASP A 7 -14.57 8.41 -23.56
CA ASP A 7 -14.37 7.66 -22.32
C ASP A 7 -13.15 8.15 -21.54
N ILE A 8 -12.03 8.44 -22.22
CA ILE A 8 -10.86 9.06 -21.56
C ILE A 8 -11.23 10.44 -21.01
N MET A 9 -11.93 11.28 -21.78
CA MET A 9 -12.33 12.61 -21.32
C MET A 9 -13.27 12.54 -20.10
N ARG A 10 -14.24 11.62 -20.10
CA ARG A 10 -15.12 11.38 -18.94
C ARG A 10 -14.33 10.98 -17.71
N ALA A 11 -13.39 10.03 -17.87
CA ALA A 11 -12.52 9.60 -16.79
C ALA A 11 -11.69 10.78 -16.23
N MET A 12 -11.08 11.59 -17.08
CA MET A 12 -10.32 12.77 -16.65
C MET A 12 -11.21 13.78 -15.90
N LEU A 13 -12.38 14.11 -16.44
CA LEU A 13 -13.31 15.07 -15.83
C LEU A 13 -13.87 14.56 -14.49
N SER A 14 -14.16 13.26 -14.37
CA SER A 14 -14.64 12.66 -13.12
C SER A 14 -13.62 12.75 -11.98
N MET A 15 -12.34 12.91 -12.31
CA MET A 15 -11.22 13.12 -11.37
C MET A 15 -10.84 14.59 -11.19
N GLY A 16 -11.64 15.53 -11.75
CA GLY A 16 -11.36 16.96 -11.67
C GLY A 16 -10.18 17.45 -12.52
N MET A 17 -9.69 16.61 -13.43
CA MET A 17 -8.58 16.97 -14.31
C MET A 17 -9.05 17.88 -15.47
N LYS A 18 -8.16 18.76 -15.92
CA LYS A 18 -8.39 19.48 -17.18
C LYS A 18 -8.17 18.53 -18.35
N ALA A 19 -9.12 18.47 -19.25
CA ALA A 19 -9.00 17.72 -20.50
C ALA A 19 -8.09 18.51 -21.48
N ASP A 20 -6.84 18.12 -21.60
CA ASP A 20 -5.92 18.63 -22.61
C ASP A 20 -5.59 17.54 -23.65
N ILE A 21 -5.34 17.99 -24.88
CA ILE A 21 -5.13 17.10 -26.03
C ILE A 21 -3.87 16.23 -25.85
N SER A 22 -2.82 16.77 -25.23
CA SER A 22 -1.55 16.07 -25.06
C SER A 22 -1.68 14.91 -24.06
N THR A 23 -2.35 15.16 -22.95
CA THR A 23 -2.66 14.12 -21.95
C THR A 23 -3.58 13.06 -22.54
N LEU A 24 -4.64 13.46 -23.25
CA LEU A 24 -5.55 12.53 -23.90
C LEU A 24 -4.81 11.61 -24.88
N ALA A 25 -3.93 12.17 -25.73
CA ALA A 25 -3.16 11.39 -26.69
C ALA A 25 -2.22 10.39 -25.99
N ARG A 26 -1.56 10.79 -24.91
CA ARG A 26 -0.68 9.90 -24.14
C ARG A 26 -1.45 8.77 -23.47
N LEU A 27 -2.58 9.07 -22.82
CA LEU A 27 -3.43 8.05 -22.20
C LEU A 27 -3.96 7.08 -23.24
N LYS A 28 -4.43 7.57 -24.40
CA LYS A 28 -4.87 6.72 -25.51
C LYS A 28 -3.75 5.79 -25.99
N THR A 29 -2.54 6.31 -26.20
CA THR A 29 -1.39 5.49 -26.65
C THR A 29 -1.13 4.32 -25.70
N VAL A 30 -1.24 4.54 -24.38
CA VAL A 30 -1.03 3.48 -23.39
C VAL A 30 -2.20 2.50 -23.39
N LEU A 31 -3.44 2.99 -23.45
CA LEU A 31 -4.64 2.14 -23.52
C LEU A 31 -4.64 1.23 -24.76
N ASP A 32 -4.24 1.77 -25.91
CA ASP A 32 -4.17 1.00 -27.17
C ASP A 32 -3.19 -0.19 -27.08
N THR A 33 -2.28 -0.21 -26.11
CA THR A 33 -1.40 -1.38 -25.88
C THR A 33 -2.13 -2.56 -25.22
N LEU A 34 -3.30 -2.34 -24.62
CA LEU A 34 -4.14 -3.40 -24.03
C LEU A 34 -4.93 -4.18 -25.10
N GLY A 35 -5.02 -3.64 -26.31
CA GLY A 35 -5.90 -4.15 -27.39
C GLY A 35 -7.32 -3.61 -27.23
N GLU A 36 -8.23 -4.37 -26.64
CA GLU A 36 -9.58 -3.90 -26.32
C GLU A 36 -9.60 -3.23 -24.95
N TRP A 37 -10.21 -2.06 -24.85
CA TRP A 37 -10.37 -1.32 -23.62
C TRP A 37 -11.66 -0.48 -23.64
N GLY A 38 -12.15 -0.07 -22.46
CA GLY A 38 -13.38 0.68 -22.30
C GLY A 38 -13.27 1.74 -21.20
N GLU A 39 -14.42 2.15 -20.68
CA GLU A 39 -14.54 3.20 -19.66
C GLU A 39 -13.73 2.87 -18.39
N LYS A 40 -13.68 1.61 -17.97
CA LYS A 40 -12.98 1.15 -16.79
C LYS A 40 -11.46 1.35 -16.92
N GLU A 41 -10.88 0.88 -18.01
CA GLU A 41 -9.45 1.03 -18.31
C GLU A 41 -9.08 2.50 -18.49
N ALA A 42 -9.96 3.30 -19.11
CA ALA A 42 -9.79 4.75 -19.23
C ALA A 42 -9.70 5.43 -17.84
N HIS A 43 -10.49 4.98 -16.86
CA HIS A 43 -10.39 5.48 -15.48
C HIS A 43 -9.06 5.10 -14.81
N TYR A 44 -8.56 3.89 -15.00
CA TYR A 44 -7.23 3.50 -14.48
C TYR A 44 -6.12 4.34 -15.11
N ALA A 45 -6.17 4.54 -16.43
CA ALA A 45 -5.19 5.37 -17.13
C ALA A 45 -5.24 6.84 -16.66
N ALA A 46 -6.43 7.42 -16.49
CA ALA A 46 -6.60 8.76 -15.94
C ALA A 46 -6.10 8.84 -14.49
N ALA A 47 -6.28 7.79 -13.68
CA ALA A 47 -5.77 7.71 -12.32
C ALA A 47 -4.24 7.73 -12.26
N LEU A 48 -3.53 7.13 -13.22
CA LEU A 48 -2.08 7.29 -13.33
C LEU A 48 -1.70 8.76 -13.43
N LYS A 49 -2.30 9.51 -14.36
CA LYS A 49 -2.01 10.93 -14.55
C LYS A 49 -2.40 11.76 -13.33
N ASN A 50 -3.60 11.53 -12.78
CA ASN A 50 -4.12 12.29 -11.63
C ASN A 50 -3.24 12.14 -10.37
N ASN A 51 -2.62 10.98 -10.21
CA ASN A 51 -1.70 10.70 -9.10
C ASN A 51 -0.24 10.88 -9.48
N ALA A 52 0.02 11.46 -10.66
CA ALA A 52 1.33 11.69 -11.25
C ALA A 52 2.22 10.45 -11.23
N LEU A 53 1.66 9.33 -11.55
CA LEU A 53 2.36 8.07 -11.77
C LEU A 53 2.87 7.99 -13.22
N PRO A 54 3.88 7.15 -13.51
CA PRO A 54 4.34 6.94 -14.86
C PRO A 54 3.20 6.50 -15.78
N ILE A 55 2.99 7.19 -16.89
CA ILE A 55 2.01 6.80 -17.90
C ILE A 55 2.69 5.80 -18.84
N SER A 56 2.64 4.51 -18.48
CA SER A 56 3.24 3.40 -19.23
C SER A 56 2.33 2.17 -19.19
N PRO A 57 2.45 1.23 -20.15
CA PRO A 57 1.67 -0.01 -20.14
C PRO A 57 1.86 -0.83 -18.87
N GLY A 58 3.10 -0.98 -18.41
CA GLY A 58 3.39 -1.72 -17.17
C GLY A 58 2.80 -1.06 -15.91
N ALA A 59 2.80 0.28 -15.83
CA ALA A 59 2.14 0.99 -14.74
C ALA A 59 0.62 0.84 -14.80
N LEU A 60 0.03 0.85 -16.01
CA LEU A 60 -1.41 0.62 -16.19
C LEU A 60 -1.80 -0.80 -15.76
N GLU A 61 -1.06 -1.82 -16.16
CA GLU A 61 -1.31 -3.19 -15.71
C GLU A 61 -1.19 -3.34 -14.19
N LEU A 62 -0.19 -2.72 -13.57
CA LEU A 62 -0.01 -2.77 -12.11
C LEU A 62 -1.15 -2.09 -11.37
N ILE A 63 -1.62 -0.90 -11.82
CA ILE A 63 -2.74 -0.23 -11.16
C ILE A 63 -4.05 -1.00 -11.34
N MET A 64 -4.22 -1.70 -12.46
CA MET A 64 -5.38 -2.56 -12.69
C MET A 64 -5.37 -3.81 -11.82
N LYS A 65 -4.20 -4.41 -11.57
CA LYS A 65 -4.00 -5.64 -10.77
C LYS A 65 -3.79 -5.35 -9.29
N GLY A 66 -3.04 -4.32 -8.97
CA GLY A 66 -2.54 -4.05 -7.63
C GLY A 66 -3.52 -3.37 -6.66
N ALA A 67 -4.75 -3.07 -7.12
CA ALA A 67 -5.80 -2.49 -6.28
C ALA A 67 -6.52 -3.53 -5.38
N GLY A 68 -5.98 -4.73 -5.24
CA GLY A 68 -6.54 -5.81 -4.41
C GLY A 68 -6.29 -5.61 -2.91
N ASP A 69 -7.03 -6.34 -2.09
CA ASP A 69 -6.92 -6.31 -0.63
C ASP A 69 -5.69 -7.12 -0.19
N LEU A 70 -4.56 -6.43 0.01
CA LEU A 70 -3.29 -7.07 0.39
C LEU A 70 -3.42 -7.87 1.69
N HIS A 71 -4.20 -7.38 2.66
CA HIS A 71 -4.36 -8.03 3.95
C HIS A 71 -4.91 -9.46 3.83
N ASN A 72 -5.92 -9.68 2.98
CA ASN A 72 -6.47 -11.02 2.73
C ASN A 72 -5.43 -11.93 2.08
N LEU A 73 -4.71 -11.43 1.08
CA LEU A 73 -3.65 -12.18 0.42
C LEU A 73 -2.53 -12.60 1.39
N PHE A 74 -2.15 -11.73 2.33
CA PHE A 74 -1.17 -12.08 3.36
C PHE A 74 -1.68 -13.17 4.29
N GLY A 75 -2.93 -13.08 4.75
CA GLY A 75 -3.55 -14.06 5.63
C GLY A 75 -3.63 -15.43 4.97
N ASP A 76 -4.22 -15.49 3.79
CA ASP A 76 -4.45 -16.72 3.04
C ASP A 76 -3.14 -17.41 2.65
N LEU A 77 -2.20 -16.65 2.08
CA LEU A 77 -0.90 -17.19 1.70
C LEU A 77 -0.10 -17.70 2.90
N THR A 78 -0.11 -16.96 4.03
CA THR A 78 0.57 -17.39 5.26
C THR A 78 -0.02 -18.69 5.77
N ALA A 79 -1.34 -18.81 5.89
CA ALA A 79 -2.02 -20.02 6.35
C ALA A 79 -1.73 -21.22 5.44
N ARG A 80 -1.72 -21.01 4.13
CA ARG A 80 -1.42 -22.06 3.14
C ARG A 80 0.02 -22.53 3.23
N LEU A 81 0.99 -21.61 3.32
CA LEU A 81 2.41 -21.95 3.46
C LEU A 81 2.69 -22.69 4.78
N GLU A 82 2.05 -22.30 5.87
CA GLU A 82 2.14 -23.03 7.13
C GLU A 82 1.52 -24.45 7.03
N SER A 83 0.41 -24.59 6.28
CA SER A 83 -0.18 -25.89 5.99
C SER A 83 0.76 -26.76 5.16
N LEU A 84 1.44 -26.20 4.18
CA LEU A 84 2.42 -26.90 3.34
C LEU A 84 3.59 -27.41 4.18
N LEU A 85 4.10 -26.63 5.14
CA LEU A 85 5.15 -27.10 6.06
C LEU A 85 4.72 -28.29 6.93
N ARG A 86 3.46 -28.31 7.37
CA ARG A 86 2.90 -29.43 8.16
C ARG A 86 2.82 -30.75 7.38
N GLN A 87 2.84 -30.69 6.06
CA GLN A 87 2.83 -31.89 5.19
C GLN A 87 4.23 -32.50 4.97
N ASN A 88 5.26 -32.02 5.70
CA ASN A 88 6.65 -32.48 5.59
C ASN A 88 7.18 -32.45 4.13
N PRO A 89 7.20 -31.28 3.47
CA PRO A 89 7.67 -31.18 2.10
C PRO A 89 9.19 -31.48 2.01
N PRO A 90 9.74 -31.72 0.81
CA PRO A 90 11.17 -31.87 0.62
C PRO A 90 11.96 -30.72 1.24
N GLN A 91 13.13 -31.01 1.82
CA GLN A 91 13.91 -30.04 2.61
C GLN A 91 14.10 -28.68 1.92
N ARG A 92 14.48 -28.68 0.63
CA ARG A 92 14.66 -27.43 -0.14
C ARG A 92 13.40 -26.57 -0.21
N LEU A 93 12.25 -27.20 -0.32
CA LEU A 93 10.97 -26.51 -0.33
C LEU A 93 10.64 -25.98 1.06
N ALA A 94 10.84 -26.80 2.10
CA ALA A 94 10.65 -26.40 3.50
C ALA A 94 11.48 -25.16 3.85
N GLU A 95 12.76 -25.13 3.50
CA GLU A 95 13.64 -23.98 3.70
C GLU A 95 13.15 -22.73 2.96
N SER A 96 12.74 -22.89 1.70
CA SER A 96 12.20 -21.78 0.90
C SER A 96 10.90 -21.22 1.49
N VAL A 97 10.00 -22.09 1.96
CA VAL A 97 8.74 -21.69 2.61
C VAL A 97 9.01 -20.99 3.93
N GLN A 98 9.94 -21.49 4.76
CA GLN A 98 10.32 -20.84 6.02
C GLN A 98 10.90 -19.45 5.81
N GLN A 99 11.79 -19.29 4.83
CA GLN A 99 12.33 -17.98 4.46
C GLN A 99 11.23 -17.02 4.00
N ALA A 100 10.31 -17.48 3.15
CA ALA A 100 9.19 -16.67 2.68
C ALA A 100 8.24 -16.27 3.82
N LEU A 101 7.91 -17.19 4.73
CA LEU A 101 7.10 -16.86 5.92
C LEU A 101 7.80 -15.81 6.81
N SER A 102 9.12 -15.85 6.93
CA SER A 102 9.87 -14.80 7.65
C SER A 102 9.71 -13.44 6.97
N VAL A 103 9.81 -13.39 5.63
CA VAL A 103 9.58 -12.15 4.85
C VAL A 103 8.14 -11.66 5.01
N LEU A 104 7.15 -12.54 4.85
CA LEU A 104 5.74 -12.18 4.99
C LEU A 104 5.45 -11.61 6.38
N ARG A 105 5.94 -12.25 7.43
CA ARG A 105 5.78 -11.76 8.81
C ARG A 105 6.44 -10.40 9.04
N SER A 106 7.53 -10.09 8.34
CA SER A 106 8.15 -8.76 8.43
C SER A 106 7.38 -7.65 7.67
N LEU A 107 6.46 -8.03 6.79
CA LEU A 107 5.60 -7.12 6.03
C LEU A 107 4.25 -6.84 6.71
N VAL A 108 3.95 -7.51 7.83
CA VAL A 108 2.70 -7.36 8.57
C VAL A 108 2.99 -6.75 9.94
N LEU A 109 2.28 -5.69 10.31
CA LEU A 109 2.37 -5.11 11.64
C LEU A 109 1.42 -5.83 12.60
N ASP A 110 1.94 -6.29 13.74
CA ASP A 110 1.14 -6.78 14.84
C ASP A 110 0.68 -5.61 15.71
N TRP A 111 -0.56 -5.16 15.50
CA TRP A 111 -1.12 -4.00 16.20
C TRP A 111 -1.13 -4.14 17.73
N ASN A 112 -1.18 -5.37 18.23
CA ASN A 112 -1.17 -5.66 19.67
C ASN A 112 0.25 -5.74 20.26
N ALA A 113 1.28 -5.54 19.45
CA ALA A 113 2.65 -5.52 19.94
C ALA A 113 2.96 -4.24 20.71
N ALA A 114 3.92 -4.32 21.64
CA ALA A 114 4.41 -3.13 22.34
C ALA A 114 4.97 -2.08 21.35
N PRO A 115 4.89 -0.78 21.66
CA PRO A 115 5.31 0.31 20.76
C PRO A 115 6.72 0.15 20.20
N GLU A 116 7.66 -0.34 21.01
CA GLU A 116 9.06 -0.55 20.62
C GLU A 116 9.16 -1.65 19.53
N LYS A 117 8.34 -2.71 19.67
CA LYS A 117 8.25 -3.79 18.66
C LYS A 117 7.60 -3.28 17.38
N LEU A 118 6.54 -2.47 17.47
CA LEU A 118 5.92 -1.84 16.30
C LEU A 118 6.93 -0.97 15.55
N ALA A 119 7.70 -0.15 16.25
CA ALA A 119 8.74 0.67 15.63
C ALA A 119 9.80 -0.18 14.91
N GLU A 120 10.20 -1.31 15.48
CA GLU A 120 11.13 -2.24 14.83
C GLU A 120 10.51 -2.94 13.63
N GLN A 121 9.26 -3.38 13.71
CA GLN A 121 8.52 -3.96 12.58
C GLN A 121 8.39 -2.96 11.42
N ILE A 122 8.08 -1.68 11.70
CA ILE A 122 8.03 -0.63 10.67
C ILE A 122 9.39 -0.45 10.01
N ARG A 123 10.51 -0.46 10.75
CA ARG A 123 11.85 -0.38 10.17
C ARG A 123 12.17 -1.59 9.29
N GLN A 124 11.84 -2.80 9.73
CA GLN A 124 12.03 -4.02 8.96
C GLN A 124 11.20 -4.00 7.68
N MET A 125 9.94 -3.61 7.77
CA MET A 125 9.06 -3.46 6.62
C MET A 125 9.60 -2.39 5.64
N ALA A 126 10.02 -1.23 6.13
CA ALA A 126 10.64 -0.20 5.31
C ALA A 126 11.94 -0.69 4.64
N ALA A 127 12.72 -1.55 5.31
CA ALA A 127 13.92 -2.16 4.72
C ALA A 127 13.57 -3.15 3.59
N VAL A 128 12.44 -3.85 3.69
CA VAL A 128 11.98 -4.79 2.64
C VAL A 128 11.33 -4.04 1.48
N LEU A 129 10.50 -3.02 1.76
CA LEU A 129 9.74 -2.25 0.77
C LEU A 129 10.50 -1.04 0.23
N GLY A 130 11.37 -0.43 1.02
CA GLY A 130 12.00 0.86 0.73
C GLY A 130 13.21 0.80 -0.19
N ARG A 131 13.75 -0.40 -0.49
CA ARG A 131 14.85 -0.57 -1.43
C ARG A 131 14.30 -0.97 -2.80
N SER A 132 14.67 -0.25 -3.84
CA SER A 132 14.32 -0.67 -5.18
C SER A 132 14.97 -2.02 -5.49
N LEU A 133 14.20 -3.01 -5.93
CA LEU A 133 14.69 -4.31 -6.38
C LEU A 133 15.83 -4.15 -7.40
N GLU A 134 15.76 -3.12 -8.24
CA GLU A 134 16.77 -2.76 -9.24
C GLU A 134 18.10 -2.37 -8.60
N LYS A 135 18.07 -1.59 -7.53
CA LYS A 135 19.28 -1.22 -6.78
C LYS A 135 19.91 -2.43 -6.10
N ASP A 136 19.12 -3.28 -5.47
CA ASP A 136 19.58 -4.51 -4.84
C ASP A 136 20.19 -5.48 -5.87
N LEU A 137 19.54 -5.63 -7.04
CA LEU A 137 20.07 -6.42 -8.15
C LEU A 137 21.36 -5.81 -8.72
N ALA A 138 21.44 -4.48 -8.89
CA ALA A 138 22.64 -3.81 -9.36
C ALA A 138 23.80 -3.97 -8.37
N GLU A 139 23.55 -3.88 -7.06
CA GLU A 139 24.55 -4.11 -6.02
C GLU A 139 25.03 -5.58 -6.00
N MET A 140 24.13 -6.55 -6.19
CA MET A 140 24.49 -7.97 -6.32
C MET A 140 25.36 -8.23 -7.57
N LEU A 141 25.01 -7.65 -8.71
CA LEU A 141 25.77 -7.78 -9.95
C LEU A 141 27.16 -7.11 -9.86
N GLN A 142 27.31 -6.09 -9.02
CA GLN A 142 28.60 -5.44 -8.74
C GLN A 142 29.47 -6.19 -7.71
N GLY A 143 29.02 -7.37 -7.24
CA GLY A 143 29.74 -8.15 -6.23
C GLY A 143 29.74 -7.54 -4.83
N LYS A 144 28.93 -6.51 -4.61
CA LYS A 144 28.67 -5.97 -3.28
C LYS A 144 27.73 -6.92 -2.57
N THR A 145 28.27 -7.78 -1.74
CA THR A 145 27.50 -8.73 -0.91
C THR A 145 26.62 -7.95 0.06
N SER A 146 25.35 -7.75 -0.29
CA SER A 146 24.33 -7.49 0.71
C SER A 146 24.24 -8.73 1.58
N GLN A 147 24.45 -8.62 2.89
CA GLN A 147 24.42 -9.76 3.83
C GLN A 147 22.99 -10.35 3.96
N THR A 148 21.99 -9.71 3.39
CA THR A 148 20.58 -10.13 3.41
C THR A 148 20.06 -10.27 1.99
N THR A 149 19.49 -11.44 1.68
CA THR A 149 18.79 -11.65 0.42
C THR A 149 17.55 -10.74 0.40
N PRO A 150 17.37 -9.89 -0.63
CA PRO A 150 16.18 -9.04 -0.73
C PRO A 150 14.90 -9.85 -0.61
N GLY A 151 13.93 -9.36 0.18
CA GLY A 151 12.68 -10.10 0.45
C GLY A 151 11.93 -10.50 -0.81
N LEU A 152 11.88 -9.65 -1.83
CA LEU A 152 11.26 -9.97 -3.12
C LEU A 152 11.95 -11.13 -3.86
N LEU A 153 13.27 -11.29 -3.71
CA LEU A 153 13.97 -12.45 -4.29
C LEU A 153 13.64 -13.74 -3.57
N VAL A 154 13.44 -13.71 -2.24
CA VAL A 154 12.96 -14.86 -1.47
C VAL A 154 11.60 -15.31 -1.97
N LEU A 155 10.67 -14.37 -2.15
CA LEU A 155 9.33 -14.66 -2.67
C LEU A 155 9.38 -15.19 -4.12
N ALA A 156 10.23 -14.62 -4.98
CA ALA A 156 10.40 -15.11 -6.36
C ALA A 156 10.98 -16.54 -6.40
N ARG A 157 11.92 -16.89 -5.52
CA ARG A 157 12.44 -18.27 -5.37
C ARG A 157 11.35 -19.23 -4.89
N LEU A 158 10.55 -18.83 -3.90
CA LEU A 158 9.42 -19.63 -3.46
C LEU A 158 8.47 -19.89 -4.62
N ARG A 159 8.11 -18.86 -5.39
CA ARG A 159 7.25 -18.99 -6.58
C ARG A 159 7.77 -20.08 -7.52
N GLN A 160 9.05 -20.04 -7.85
CA GLN A 160 9.65 -21.06 -8.73
C GLN A 160 9.54 -22.47 -8.16
N ASN A 161 9.76 -22.63 -6.84
CA ASN A 161 9.62 -23.92 -6.16
C ASN A 161 8.18 -24.43 -6.17
N LEU A 162 7.19 -23.53 -5.96
CA LEU A 162 5.76 -23.86 -6.02
C LEU A 162 5.32 -24.28 -7.43
N VAL A 163 5.82 -23.60 -8.49
CA VAL A 163 5.61 -24.02 -9.88
C VAL A 163 6.13 -25.44 -10.12
N ASN A 164 7.33 -25.74 -9.62
CA ASN A 164 7.97 -27.06 -9.81
C ASN A 164 7.18 -28.20 -9.15
N ILE A 165 6.46 -27.96 -8.07
CA ILE A 165 5.60 -28.96 -7.40
C ILE A 165 4.15 -28.94 -7.90
N GLY A 166 3.80 -28.02 -8.82
CA GLY A 166 2.47 -27.91 -9.41
C GLY A 166 1.41 -27.24 -8.52
N ASP A 167 1.79 -26.55 -7.45
CA ASP A 167 0.86 -25.79 -6.58
C ASP A 167 0.44 -24.48 -7.23
N GLN A 168 -0.46 -24.55 -8.20
CA GLN A 168 -0.94 -23.41 -8.98
C GLN A 168 -1.69 -22.38 -8.13
N THR A 169 -2.34 -22.80 -7.04
CA THR A 169 -3.10 -21.90 -6.18
C THR A 169 -2.16 -20.99 -5.40
N SER A 170 -1.14 -21.56 -4.73
CA SER A 170 -0.13 -20.76 -4.03
C SER A 170 0.69 -19.89 -5.00
N VAL A 171 0.95 -20.35 -6.23
CA VAL A 171 1.60 -19.54 -7.27
C VAL A 171 0.76 -18.32 -7.60
N ARG A 172 -0.55 -18.46 -7.80
CA ARG A 172 -1.47 -17.34 -8.12
C ARG A 172 -1.52 -16.33 -6.97
N GLU A 173 -1.71 -16.78 -5.74
CA GLU A 173 -1.73 -15.91 -4.56
C GLU A 173 -0.40 -15.15 -4.39
N LEU A 174 0.72 -15.83 -4.62
CA LEU A 174 2.04 -15.19 -4.55
C LEU A 174 2.26 -14.19 -5.68
N ASP A 175 1.77 -14.47 -6.90
CA ASP A 175 1.82 -13.52 -8.01
C ASP A 175 0.99 -12.28 -7.71
N GLN A 176 -0.21 -12.43 -7.15
CA GLN A 176 -1.05 -11.30 -6.73
C GLN A 176 -0.35 -10.46 -5.63
N LEU A 177 0.28 -11.11 -4.66
CA LEU A 177 1.04 -10.41 -3.63
C LEU A 177 2.23 -9.63 -4.23
N LEU A 178 2.99 -10.25 -5.13
CA LEU A 178 4.12 -9.60 -5.80
C LEU A 178 3.67 -8.40 -6.64
N ASP A 179 2.54 -8.50 -7.33
CA ASP A 179 1.96 -7.38 -8.07
C ASP A 179 1.47 -6.28 -7.13
N GLY A 180 0.89 -6.61 -5.99
CA GLY A 180 0.54 -5.64 -4.94
C GLY A 180 1.75 -4.90 -4.37
N LEU A 181 2.85 -5.61 -4.09
CA LEU A 181 4.10 -4.99 -3.63
C LEU A 181 4.71 -4.08 -4.72
N ARG A 182 4.70 -4.50 -5.98
CA ARG A 182 5.12 -3.65 -7.12
C ARG A 182 4.25 -2.42 -7.28
N TYR A 183 2.94 -2.55 -7.01
CA TYR A 183 2.02 -1.42 -7.01
C TYR A 183 2.39 -0.39 -5.93
N ILE A 184 2.75 -0.81 -4.71
CA ILE A 184 3.26 0.10 -3.67
C ILE A 184 4.53 0.82 -4.15
N HIS A 185 5.45 0.11 -4.78
CA HIS A 185 6.65 0.73 -5.38
C HIS A 185 6.28 1.74 -6.48
N LEU A 186 5.32 1.41 -7.34
CA LEU A 186 4.82 2.33 -8.36
C LEU A 186 4.26 3.61 -7.74
N LEU A 187 3.51 3.52 -6.63
CA LEU A 187 2.96 4.69 -5.93
C LEU A 187 4.04 5.67 -5.43
N ASN A 188 5.26 5.17 -5.23
CA ASN A 188 6.41 5.94 -4.75
C ASN A 188 7.42 6.26 -5.86
N ALA A 189 7.15 5.85 -7.11
CA ALA A 189 8.05 6.11 -8.23
C ALA A 189 8.18 7.62 -8.48
N GLU A 190 9.40 8.04 -8.82
CA GLU A 190 9.68 9.44 -9.16
C GLU A 190 9.14 9.78 -10.56
N ASN A 191 8.26 10.75 -10.64
CA ASN A 191 7.57 11.09 -11.89
C ASN A 191 8.05 12.38 -12.57
N GLY A 192 9.08 13.01 -12.09
CA GLY A 192 9.56 14.27 -12.65
C GLY A 192 8.59 15.46 -12.54
N ASP A 193 7.40 15.27 -11.95
CA ASP A 193 6.45 16.35 -11.65
C ASP A 193 6.59 16.72 -10.16
N PRO A 194 7.17 17.90 -9.84
CA PRO A 194 7.40 18.32 -8.45
C PRO A 194 6.11 18.44 -7.63
N ALA A 195 4.99 18.78 -8.28
CA ALA A 195 3.71 18.97 -7.59
C ALA A 195 3.06 17.66 -7.15
N ALA A 196 3.38 16.57 -7.82
CA ALA A 196 2.70 15.28 -7.64
C ALA A 196 3.41 14.34 -6.68
N GLY A 197 4.69 14.53 -6.43
CA GLY A 197 5.51 13.67 -5.60
C GLY A 197 5.73 14.13 -4.18
N GLN A 198 4.75 14.83 -3.60
CA GLN A 198 4.90 15.37 -2.23
C GLN A 198 4.79 14.33 -1.12
N TRP A 199 4.39 13.09 -1.43
CA TRP A 199 4.04 12.09 -0.44
C TRP A 199 4.71 10.74 -0.70
N ALA A 200 5.42 10.20 0.30
CA ALA A 200 5.69 8.78 0.39
C ALA A 200 4.39 8.06 0.79
N ARG A 201 4.07 6.96 0.12
CA ARG A 201 2.84 6.18 0.33
C ARG A 201 3.19 4.75 0.70
N MET A 202 2.50 4.20 1.68
CA MET A 202 2.63 2.80 2.07
C MET A 202 1.24 2.22 2.34
N GLU A 203 1.02 1.00 1.92
CA GLU A 203 -0.08 0.16 2.39
C GLU A 203 0.53 -0.88 3.32
N ILE A 204 -0.01 -0.97 4.53
CA ILE A 204 0.56 -1.77 5.61
C ILE A 204 -0.50 -2.75 6.07
N PRO A 205 -0.34 -4.05 5.83
CA PRO A 205 -1.21 -5.04 6.42
C PRO A 205 -1.06 -5.04 7.94
N LEU A 206 -2.19 -4.86 8.64
CA LEU A 206 -2.27 -4.92 10.09
C LEU A 206 -2.84 -6.27 10.51
N ARG A 207 -2.20 -6.91 11.46
CA ARG A 207 -2.71 -8.09 12.15
C ARG A 207 -3.36 -7.66 13.45
N LEU A 208 -4.66 -7.91 13.56
CA LEU A 208 -5.48 -7.63 14.73
C LEU A 208 -5.77 -8.94 15.45
N ALA A 209 -5.34 -9.08 16.69
CA ALA A 209 -5.75 -10.21 17.52
C ALA A 209 -6.93 -9.77 18.39
N HIS A 210 -8.01 -10.55 18.39
CA HIS A 210 -9.20 -10.34 19.20
C HIS A 210 -9.21 -11.31 20.39
N PRO A 211 -8.54 -10.98 21.52
CA PRO A 211 -8.42 -11.88 22.68
C PRO A 211 -9.78 -12.30 23.24
N GLN A 212 -10.76 -11.39 23.16
CA GLN A 212 -12.12 -11.62 23.68
C GLN A 212 -12.96 -12.54 22.77
N ALA A 213 -12.58 -12.72 21.51
CA ALA A 213 -13.26 -13.58 20.54
C ALA A 213 -12.57 -14.95 20.35
N GLY A 214 -11.96 -15.51 21.41
CA GLY A 214 -11.30 -16.80 21.36
C GLY A 214 -9.97 -16.82 20.61
N GLY A 215 -9.30 -15.66 20.49
CA GLY A 215 -8.02 -15.56 19.81
C GLY A 215 -8.13 -15.47 18.27
N TYR A 216 -9.28 -15.10 17.75
CA TYR A 216 -9.46 -14.84 16.33
C TYR A 216 -8.48 -13.77 15.85
N ILE A 217 -7.85 -14.04 14.72
CA ILE A 217 -6.91 -13.11 14.08
C ILE A 217 -7.59 -12.57 12.83
N ASP A 218 -7.67 -11.27 12.75
CA ASP A 218 -8.14 -10.54 11.59
C ASP A 218 -7.03 -9.75 10.95
N TYR A 219 -7.18 -9.42 9.69
CA TYR A 219 -6.24 -8.59 8.95
C TYR A 219 -6.99 -7.41 8.35
N THR A 220 -6.40 -6.24 8.40
CA THR A 220 -6.88 -5.04 7.71
C THR A 220 -5.70 -4.27 7.14
N ASP A 221 -5.97 -3.28 6.27
CA ASP A 221 -4.94 -2.44 5.70
C ASP A 221 -4.92 -1.07 6.36
N ALA A 222 -3.74 -0.64 6.81
CA ALA A 222 -3.47 0.75 7.09
C ALA A 222 -2.79 1.40 5.89
N ARG A 223 -3.27 2.55 5.49
CA ARG A 223 -2.67 3.37 4.44
C ARG A 223 -1.97 4.55 5.08
N LEU A 224 -0.69 4.70 4.76
CA LEU A 224 0.17 5.74 5.31
C LEU A 224 0.62 6.68 4.20
N LYS A 225 0.56 7.98 4.47
CA LYS A 225 1.21 9.03 3.68
C LYS A 225 2.13 9.84 4.57
N ILE A 226 3.35 10.10 4.08
CA ILE A 226 4.32 10.95 4.74
C ILE A 226 4.76 12.02 3.75
N ALA A 227 4.62 13.31 4.11
CA ALA A 227 5.05 14.40 3.25
C ALA A 227 6.57 14.45 3.14
N TYR A 228 7.07 14.63 1.91
CA TYR A 228 8.46 15.00 1.68
C TYR A 228 8.67 16.47 1.98
N HIS A 229 9.81 16.80 2.55
CA HIS A 229 10.27 18.18 2.64
C HIS A 229 10.96 18.57 1.33
N HIS A 230 10.50 19.66 0.70
CA HIS A 230 11.12 20.21 -0.48
C HIS A 230 12.01 21.40 -0.09
N GLU A 231 13.30 21.20 -0.13
CA GLU A 231 14.26 22.29 -0.33
C GLU A 231 14.56 22.38 -1.84
N GLU A 232 14.59 23.58 -2.40
CA GLU A 232 14.56 23.88 -3.86
C GLU A 232 15.61 23.16 -4.72
N ASP A 233 16.64 22.49 -4.14
CA ASP A 233 17.72 21.83 -4.87
C ASP A 233 18.12 20.45 -4.30
N SER A 234 17.32 19.81 -3.45
CA SER A 234 17.73 18.58 -2.77
C SER A 234 16.89 17.37 -3.17
N GLU A 235 17.51 16.17 -3.09
CA GLU A 235 16.84 14.88 -3.11
C GLU A 235 15.64 14.88 -2.16
N ARG A 236 14.54 14.26 -2.56
CA ARG A 236 13.33 14.08 -1.73
C ARG A 236 13.71 13.44 -0.40
N LYS A 237 13.64 14.20 0.67
CA LYS A 237 13.93 13.72 2.03
C LYS A 237 12.72 13.93 2.92
N ILE A 238 12.48 12.97 3.81
CA ILE A 238 11.54 13.15 4.90
C ILE A 238 12.30 13.83 6.03
N ASP A 239 11.93 15.08 6.37
CA ASP A 239 12.44 15.72 7.59
C ASP A 239 11.47 15.45 8.73
N PRO A 240 11.84 14.63 9.73
CA PRO A 240 10.95 14.27 10.83
C PRO A 240 10.56 15.47 11.71
N ARG A 241 11.25 16.62 11.56
CA ARG A 241 10.94 17.84 12.29
C ARG A 241 9.90 18.72 11.59
N PHE A 242 9.70 18.53 10.28
CA PHE A 242 8.79 19.34 9.47
C PHE A 242 8.10 18.43 8.47
N THR A 243 7.09 17.70 8.92
CA THR A 243 6.38 16.78 8.04
C THR A 243 4.91 16.68 8.39
N GLN A 244 4.14 16.16 7.46
CA GLN A 244 2.77 15.71 7.69
C GLN A 244 2.72 14.20 7.52
N LEU A 245 2.01 13.55 8.42
CA LEU A 245 1.78 12.11 8.39
C LEU A 245 0.28 11.89 8.43
N VAL A 246 -0.23 11.10 7.50
CA VAL A 246 -1.65 10.74 7.46
C VAL A 246 -1.76 9.22 7.45
N ILE A 247 -2.52 8.69 8.39
CA ILE A 247 -2.82 7.26 8.51
C ILE A 247 -4.31 7.09 8.30
N GLN A 248 -4.69 6.15 7.45
CA GLN A 248 -6.06 5.74 7.24
C GLN A 248 -6.19 4.24 7.49
N VAL A 249 -7.21 3.85 8.25
CA VAL A 249 -7.55 2.45 8.52
C VAL A 249 -9.03 2.25 8.21
N ASP A 250 -9.35 1.23 7.42
CA ASP A 250 -10.72 0.81 7.20
C ASP A 250 -11.09 -0.19 8.30
N LEU A 251 -11.98 0.23 9.22
CA LEU A 251 -12.45 -0.61 10.33
C LEU A 251 -13.51 -1.61 9.87
N THR A 252 -14.33 -1.18 8.91
CA THR A 252 -15.34 -2.00 8.22
C THR A 252 -15.48 -1.50 6.78
N GLU A 253 -16.34 -2.12 5.98
CA GLU A 253 -16.65 -1.65 4.62
C GLU A 253 -17.18 -0.20 4.57
N THR A 254 -17.79 0.27 5.65
CA THR A 254 -18.44 1.59 5.73
C THR A 254 -17.78 2.54 6.71
N GLU A 255 -16.92 2.04 7.58
CA GLU A 255 -16.27 2.82 8.63
C GLU A 255 -14.78 2.94 8.39
N THR A 256 -14.30 4.16 8.26
CA THR A 256 -12.89 4.50 8.06
C THR A 256 -12.48 5.53 9.09
N ILE A 257 -11.33 5.34 9.71
CA ILE A 257 -10.69 6.33 10.56
C ILE A 257 -9.46 6.90 9.85
N GLU A 258 -9.34 8.22 9.85
CA GLU A 258 -8.18 8.95 9.33
C GLU A 258 -7.55 9.76 10.47
N VAL A 259 -6.24 9.60 10.66
CA VAL A 259 -5.45 10.38 11.61
C VAL A 259 -4.42 11.17 10.82
N ALA A 260 -4.54 12.50 10.85
CA ALA A 260 -3.58 13.41 10.25
C ALA A 260 -2.76 14.08 11.35
N LEU A 261 -1.43 13.96 11.27
CA LEU A 261 -0.47 14.60 12.17
C LEU A 261 0.32 15.64 11.39
N SER A 262 0.42 16.85 11.96
CA SER A 262 1.30 17.91 11.46
C SER A 262 2.40 18.14 12.48
N ILE A 263 3.65 17.96 12.06
CA ILE A 263 4.84 18.02 12.93
C ILE A 263 5.65 19.26 12.55
N VAL A 264 5.90 20.12 13.55
CA VAL A 264 6.77 21.30 13.43
C VAL A 264 7.73 21.31 14.63
N GLY A 265 8.98 20.93 14.40
CA GLY A 265 9.97 20.76 15.45
C GLY A 265 9.59 19.61 16.38
N ARG A 266 9.20 19.94 17.60
CA ARG A 266 8.69 18.97 18.60
C ARG A 266 7.18 19.09 18.83
N GLN A 267 6.53 20.03 18.17
CA GLN A 267 5.11 20.28 18.32
C GLN A 267 4.32 19.45 17.32
N VAL A 268 3.24 18.83 17.77
CA VAL A 268 2.36 18.00 16.96
C VAL A 268 0.94 18.51 17.05
N GLY A 269 0.32 18.76 15.91
CA GLY A 269 -1.12 18.90 15.77
C GLY A 269 -1.71 17.59 15.28
N ALA A 270 -2.79 17.11 15.89
CA ALA A 270 -3.49 15.90 15.51
C ALA A 270 -4.93 16.20 15.09
N GLN A 271 -5.35 15.66 13.95
CA GLN A 271 -6.74 15.65 13.53
C GLN A 271 -7.18 14.21 13.29
N VAL A 272 -8.24 13.80 13.96
CA VAL A 272 -8.87 12.49 13.77
C VAL A 272 -10.22 12.68 13.10
N THR A 273 -10.46 11.98 12.02
CA THR A 273 -11.72 12.01 11.27
C THR A 273 -12.25 10.58 11.14
N ALA A 274 -13.49 10.35 11.56
CA ALA A 274 -14.15 9.06 11.41
C ALA A 274 -15.55 9.26 10.84
N VAL A 275 -16.10 8.23 10.19
CA VAL A 275 -17.39 8.37 9.49
C VAL A 275 -18.53 8.51 10.50
N THR A 276 -18.53 7.72 11.57
CA THR A 276 -19.60 7.70 12.55
C THR A 276 -19.26 8.48 13.83
N PRO A 277 -20.24 9.12 14.49
CA PRO A 277 -20.04 9.83 15.75
C PRO A 277 -19.55 8.91 16.89
N GLU A 278 -19.93 7.65 16.87
CA GLU A 278 -19.55 6.65 17.86
C GLU A 278 -18.04 6.42 17.85
N VAL A 279 -17.45 6.26 16.65
CA VAL A 279 -15.99 6.11 16.49
C VAL A 279 -15.27 7.41 16.84
N VAL A 280 -15.86 8.57 16.55
CA VAL A 280 -15.31 9.87 16.98
C VAL A 280 -15.26 9.98 18.51
N ALA A 281 -16.30 9.50 19.21
CA ALA A 281 -16.33 9.49 20.67
C ALA A 281 -15.19 8.62 21.24
N LEU A 282 -15.05 7.38 20.74
CA LEU A 282 -13.95 6.48 21.13
C LEU A 282 -12.58 7.08 20.83
N ALA A 283 -12.39 7.67 19.65
CA ALA A 283 -11.14 8.34 19.30
C ALA A 283 -10.83 9.52 20.24
N THR A 284 -11.86 10.23 20.69
CA THR A 284 -11.69 11.34 21.64
C THR A 284 -11.23 10.84 23.02
N GLU A 285 -11.74 9.70 23.48
CA GLU A 285 -11.32 9.05 24.72
C GLU A 285 -9.84 8.59 24.66
N GLU A 286 -9.33 8.27 23.48
CA GLU A 286 -7.95 7.80 23.25
C GLU A 286 -6.92 8.94 23.06
N ILE A 287 -7.34 10.20 22.95
CA ILE A 287 -6.41 11.34 22.81
C ILE A 287 -5.37 11.41 23.94
N PRO A 288 -5.70 11.14 25.22
CA PRO A 288 -4.70 11.11 26.29
C PRO A 288 -3.61 10.04 26.05
N ALA A 289 -3.98 8.87 25.52
CA ALA A 289 -3.01 7.82 25.19
C ALA A 289 -2.10 8.26 24.04
N LEU A 290 -2.64 8.89 23.00
CA LEU A 290 -1.86 9.48 21.90
C LEU A 290 -0.88 10.54 22.44
N LYS A 291 -1.34 11.42 23.33
CA LYS A 291 -0.50 12.45 23.95
C LYS A 291 0.67 11.82 24.70
N ASN A 292 0.41 10.86 25.57
CA ASN A 292 1.44 10.16 26.32
C ASN A 292 2.45 9.45 25.41
N GLY A 293 1.96 8.81 24.33
CA GLY A 293 2.81 8.16 23.33
C GLY A 293 3.75 9.15 22.63
N LEU A 294 3.24 10.33 22.23
CA LEU A 294 4.03 11.39 21.62
C LEU A 294 5.06 11.99 22.60
N GLU A 295 4.69 12.21 23.85
CA GLU A 295 5.59 12.71 24.89
C GLU A 295 6.75 11.73 25.15
N ASN A 296 6.49 10.43 25.17
CA ASN A 296 7.52 9.40 25.30
C ASN A 296 8.52 9.39 24.12
N LEU A 297 8.10 9.87 22.96
CA LEU A 297 8.95 10.05 21.77
C LEU A 297 9.61 11.44 21.72
N GLY A 298 9.38 12.31 22.72
CA GLY A 298 9.93 13.66 22.79
C GLY A 298 9.17 14.71 21.99
N PHE A 299 7.93 14.41 21.59
CA PHE A 299 7.01 15.36 20.96
C PHE A 299 5.97 15.87 21.95
N GLU A 300 5.39 17.04 21.67
CA GLU A 300 4.36 17.68 22.46
C GLU A 300 3.08 17.86 21.64
N LEU A 301 1.98 17.24 22.07
CA LEU A 301 0.68 17.42 21.42
C LEU A 301 0.11 18.79 21.77
N GLN A 302 0.17 19.74 20.83
CA GLN A 302 -0.32 21.11 20.99
C GLN A 302 -1.82 21.23 20.78
N THR A 303 -2.32 20.57 19.76
CA THR A 303 -3.73 20.62 19.39
C THR A 303 -4.21 19.23 19.02
N SER A 304 -5.44 18.90 19.43
CA SER A 304 -6.12 17.70 18.97
C SER A 304 -7.57 18.02 18.63
N ARG A 305 -8.06 17.45 17.52
CA ARG A 305 -9.44 17.59 17.08
C ARG A 305 -9.95 16.26 16.57
N CYS A 306 -11.08 15.81 17.09
CA CYS A 306 -11.84 14.68 16.57
C CYS A 306 -13.12 15.18 15.90
N GLN A 307 -13.46 14.70 14.72
CA GLN A 307 -14.63 15.15 13.99
C GLN A 307 -15.25 14.01 13.16
N ALA A 308 -16.58 14.07 13.02
CA ALA A 308 -17.31 13.19 12.11
C ALA A 308 -17.19 13.71 10.68
N GLY A 309 -17.00 12.80 9.73
CA GLY A 309 -16.91 13.11 8.31
C GLY A 309 -16.12 12.08 7.52
N LYS A 310 -15.98 12.34 6.23
CA LYS A 310 -15.05 11.57 5.39
C LYS A 310 -13.67 12.20 5.50
N GLY A 311 -12.62 11.36 5.52
CA GLY A 311 -11.25 11.82 5.49
C GLY A 311 -10.98 12.77 4.31
N SER A 312 -10.17 13.78 4.55
CA SER A 312 -9.86 14.82 3.56
C SER A 312 -8.75 14.40 2.59
N HIS A 313 -7.99 13.36 2.93
CA HIS A 313 -6.85 12.92 2.16
C HIS A 313 -7.22 11.73 1.27
N ALA A 314 -7.20 11.92 -0.05
CA ALA A 314 -7.44 10.84 -0.99
C ALA A 314 -6.27 9.83 -0.95
N PHE A 315 -6.49 8.65 -0.38
CA PHE A 315 -5.54 7.54 -0.39
C PHE A 315 -5.71 6.64 -1.61
N ASN A 316 -6.94 6.49 -2.07
CA ASN A 316 -7.23 5.64 -3.20
C ASN A 316 -6.75 6.29 -4.51
N VAL A 317 -5.78 5.67 -5.17
CA VAL A 317 -5.35 6.05 -6.52
C VAL A 317 -6.46 5.78 -7.52
N VAL A 318 -7.19 4.69 -7.31
CA VAL A 318 -8.34 4.28 -8.12
C VAL A 318 -9.61 4.53 -7.32
N PRO A 319 -10.66 5.11 -7.91
CA PRO A 319 -11.94 5.28 -7.26
C PRO A 319 -12.48 3.96 -6.69
N GLN A 320 -12.95 3.98 -5.44
CA GLN A 320 -13.51 2.78 -4.76
C GLN A 320 -14.61 2.08 -5.56
N ARG A 321 -15.36 2.84 -6.38
CA ARG A 321 -16.40 2.30 -7.25
C ARG A 321 -15.85 1.28 -8.25
N LEU A 322 -14.64 1.48 -8.77
CA LEU A 322 -13.99 0.56 -9.69
C LEU A 322 -13.45 -0.69 -9.00
N LYS A 323 -13.00 -0.57 -7.74
CA LYS A 323 -12.55 -1.71 -6.92
C LYS A 323 -13.68 -2.73 -6.68
N ARG A 324 -14.91 -2.25 -6.41
CA ARG A 324 -16.07 -3.13 -6.16
C ARG A 324 -16.49 -3.97 -7.36
N ASP A 325 -16.31 -3.45 -8.57
CA ASP A 325 -16.72 -4.17 -9.78
C ASP A 325 -15.76 -5.33 -10.08
N VAL A 326 -14.46 -5.18 -9.76
CA VAL A 326 -13.46 -6.26 -9.89
C VAL A 326 -13.78 -7.45 -8.98
N LEU A 327 -14.17 -7.18 -7.73
CA LEU A 327 -14.51 -8.24 -6.77
C LEU A 327 -15.79 -9.00 -7.15
N LYS A 328 -16.73 -8.35 -7.84
CA LYS A 328 -17.94 -9.03 -8.34
C LYS A 328 -17.68 -9.98 -9.50
N GLU A 329 -16.75 -9.61 -10.40
CA GLU A 329 -16.36 -10.48 -11.52
C GLU A 329 -15.65 -11.75 -11.05
N VAL A 330 -14.81 -11.66 -10.00
CA VAL A 330 -14.10 -12.83 -9.45
C VAL A 330 -15.04 -13.83 -8.74
N ASN A 331 -16.14 -13.37 -8.16
CA ASN A 331 -17.09 -14.23 -7.46
C ASN A 331 -18.16 -14.89 -8.36
N LEU A 332 -18.19 -14.60 -9.66
CA LEU A 332 -19.14 -15.19 -10.60
C LEU A 332 -18.59 -16.44 -11.33
N GLU A 333 -17.33 -16.79 -11.13
CA GLU A 333 -16.66 -17.98 -11.71
C GLU A 333 -16.37 -19.09 -10.67
N ALA A 334 -16.99 -19.03 -9.47
CA ALA A 334 -16.81 -20.05 -8.42
C ALA A 334 -18.08 -20.92 -8.30
#